data_767123fb7aa1a6aaf4ba6a7df4ce0642
#
_entry.id   767123fb7aa1a6aaf4ba6a7df4ce0642
#
_cell.length_a   1.000
_cell.length_b   1.000
_cell.length_c   1.000
_cell.angle_alpha   90.00
_cell.angle_beta   90.00
_cell.angle_gamma   90.00
#
_symmetry.space_group_name_H-M   'P 1'
#
loop_
_entity.id
_entity.type
_entity.pdbx_description
1 polymer ?
#
loop_
_entity_poly.entity_id
_entity_poly.type
_entity_poly.pdbx_seq_one_letter_code
_entity_poly.pdbx_strand_id
1 'polypeptide(L)'
;PAAQAQDAAKVQPAAYKVVLDNHAMRVLEFNSRPGMGICGEGMHSHPAHLTVLLSDLSQARIRLPDGKTFGGSKKLGDVFWSEAETHEVENLSGRHVRTLIVELKTAGKA
;
A
#
# COMPACT_ATOMS: atom_id res chain seq x y z
N PRO A 1 4.08 15.56 11.63
CA PRO A 1 5.18 15.03 10.84
C PRO A 1 4.78 14.73 9.41
N ALA A 2 5.78 14.76 8.55
CA ALA A 2 5.56 14.55 7.12
C ALA A 2 4.90 13.20 6.84
N ALA A 3 5.20 12.18 7.63
CA ALA A 3 4.63 10.85 7.42
C ALA A 3 3.12 10.86 7.55
N GLN A 4 2.58 11.66 8.47
CA GLN A 4 1.13 11.73 8.65
C GLN A 4 0.47 12.47 7.49
N ALA A 5 1.17 13.45 6.92
CA ALA A 5 0.65 14.20 5.79
C ALA A 5 0.62 13.36 4.52
N GLN A 6 1.27 12.20 4.53
CA GLN A 6 1.37 11.33 3.37
C GLN A 6 0.48 10.10 3.47
N ASP A 7 -0.59 10.15 4.25
CA ASP A 7 -1.54 9.04 4.35
C ASP A 7 -1.98 8.63 2.95
N ALA A 8 -1.82 7.35 2.64
CA ALA A 8 -2.07 6.81 1.30
C ALA A 8 -3.46 7.13 0.78
N ALA A 9 -4.48 7.00 1.62
CA ALA A 9 -5.86 7.25 1.20
C ALA A 9 -6.09 8.73 0.89
N LYS A 10 -5.31 9.62 1.44
CA LYS A 10 -5.45 11.06 1.21
C LYS A 10 -4.65 11.52 0.01
N VAL A 11 -3.44 10.99 -0.16
CA VAL A 11 -2.56 11.46 -1.24
C VAL A 11 -2.73 10.66 -2.52
N GLN A 12 -3.30 9.45 -2.43
CA GLN A 12 -3.51 8.58 -3.58
C GLN A 12 -4.96 8.05 -3.61
N PRO A 13 -5.97 8.94 -3.60
CA PRO A 13 -7.35 8.48 -3.45
C PRO A 13 -7.86 7.65 -4.63
N ALA A 14 -7.24 7.77 -5.79
CA ALA A 14 -7.62 6.94 -6.93
C ALA A 14 -7.19 5.49 -6.77
N ALA A 15 -6.18 5.24 -5.94
CA ALA A 15 -5.63 3.90 -5.76
C ALA A 15 -6.07 3.27 -4.45
N TYR A 16 -6.24 4.06 -3.40
CA TYR A 16 -6.52 3.57 -2.06
C TYR A 16 -7.89 4.05 -1.59
N LYS A 17 -8.77 3.12 -1.30
CA LYS A 17 -10.12 3.40 -0.85
C LYS A 17 -10.33 2.80 0.54
N VAL A 18 -10.83 3.60 1.47
CA VAL A 18 -11.18 3.10 2.81
C VAL A 18 -12.47 2.29 2.68
N VAL A 19 -12.41 1.01 3.03
CA VAL A 19 -13.57 0.11 2.95
C VAL A 19 -14.08 -0.30 4.32
N LEU A 20 -13.27 -0.10 5.36
CA LEU A 20 -13.67 -0.35 6.74
C LEU A 20 -12.86 0.57 7.64
N ASP A 21 -13.51 1.15 8.63
CA ASP A 21 -12.81 2.02 9.57
C ASP A 21 -13.52 1.96 10.90
N ASN A 22 -12.82 1.48 11.92
CA ASN A 22 -13.38 1.40 13.27
C ASN A 22 -12.28 1.69 14.30
N HIS A 23 -12.59 1.49 15.57
CA HIS A 23 -11.64 1.82 16.64
C HIS A 23 -10.38 0.94 16.62
N ALA A 24 -10.44 -0.22 16.00
CA ALA A 24 -9.34 -1.18 16.02
C ALA A 24 -8.47 -1.09 14.78
N MET A 25 -9.06 -0.82 13.64
CA MET A 25 -8.34 -0.90 12.38
C MET A 25 -8.97 -0.06 11.29
N ARG A 26 -8.19 0.21 10.26
CA ARG A 26 -8.69 0.78 9.04
C ARG A 26 -8.25 -0.13 7.90
N VAL A 27 -9.18 -0.52 7.04
CA VAL A 27 -8.89 -1.38 5.91
C VAL A 27 -8.99 -0.56 4.64
N LEU A 28 -7.93 -0.59 3.84
CA LEU A 28 -7.88 0.06 2.54
C LEU A 28 -7.92 -1.00 1.45
N GLU A 29 -8.69 -0.72 0.42
CA GLU A 29 -8.57 -1.50 -0.82
C GLU A 29 -7.65 -0.73 -1.76
N PHE A 30 -6.58 -1.38 -2.19
CA PHE A 30 -5.66 -0.83 -3.14
C PHE A 30 -5.96 -1.40 -4.52
N ASN A 31 -6.08 -0.51 -5.51
CA ASN A 31 -6.29 -0.87 -6.90
C ASN A 31 -5.26 -0.15 -7.75
N SER A 32 -4.48 -0.92 -8.50
CA SER A 32 -3.52 -0.37 -9.44
C SER A 32 -3.83 -0.92 -10.82
N ARG A 33 -4.29 -0.05 -11.71
CA ARG A 33 -4.60 -0.44 -13.08
C ARG A 33 -3.48 -0.06 -14.01
N PRO A 34 -3.30 -0.81 -15.12
CA PRO A 34 -2.35 -0.39 -16.13
C PRO A 34 -2.69 1.01 -16.62
N GLY A 35 -1.68 1.84 -16.74
CA GLY A 35 -1.88 3.20 -17.22
C GLY A 35 -2.33 4.19 -16.16
N MET A 36 -2.66 3.75 -14.96
CA MET A 36 -2.89 4.68 -13.86
C MET A 36 -1.59 5.33 -13.48
N GLY A 37 -1.65 6.62 -13.25
CA GLY A 37 -0.45 7.34 -12.89
C GLY A 37 -0.09 7.26 -11.42
N ILE A 38 -0.58 6.27 -10.71
CA ILE A 38 -0.26 6.17 -9.29
C ILE A 38 1.17 5.75 -9.04
N CYS A 39 1.72 5.04 -10.00
CA CYS A 39 3.07 4.54 -9.87
C CYS A 39 4.02 5.72 -9.95
N GLY A 40 4.81 5.90 -8.90
CA GLY A 40 5.75 6.99 -8.87
C GLY A 40 5.14 8.36 -8.64
N GLU A 41 3.86 8.43 -8.33
CA GLU A 41 3.22 9.72 -8.12
C GLU A 41 3.46 10.30 -6.77
N GLY A 42 4.14 9.64 -5.95
CA GLY A 42 4.53 10.21 -4.71
C GLY A 42 4.59 9.21 -3.60
N MET A 43 5.39 9.57 -2.64
CA MET A 43 5.51 8.80 -1.43
C MET A 43 4.22 8.89 -0.64
N HIS A 44 3.88 7.80 -0.01
CA HIS A 44 2.77 7.74 0.93
C HIS A 44 3.18 6.89 2.11
N SER A 45 2.43 6.98 3.19
CA SER A 45 2.78 6.32 4.43
C SER A 45 1.66 5.42 4.91
N HIS A 46 2.05 4.33 5.53
CA HIS A 46 1.14 3.43 6.21
C HIS A 46 1.64 3.19 7.62
N PRO A 47 0.77 3.07 8.61
CA PRO A 47 1.17 2.51 9.90
C PRO A 47 1.45 1.01 9.73
N ALA A 48 1.80 0.34 10.81
CA ALA A 48 1.98 -1.10 10.77
C ALA A 48 0.72 -1.77 10.20
N HIS A 49 0.90 -2.69 9.28
CA HIS A 49 -0.24 -3.22 8.53
C HIS A 49 -0.01 -4.62 8.00
N LEU A 50 -1.11 -5.27 7.68
CA LEU A 50 -1.14 -6.56 7.01
C LEU A 50 -1.62 -6.33 5.58
N THR A 51 -0.98 -6.97 4.63
CA THR A 51 -1.40 -6.92 3.22
C THR A 51 -1.89 -8.28 2.78
N VAL A 52 -3.04 -8.29 2.09
CA VAL A 52 -3.62 -9.49 1.52
C VAL A 52 -3.77 -9.27 0.02
N LEU A 53 -3.19 -10.15 -0.78
CA LEU A 53 -3.26 -10.07 -2.23
C LEU A 53 -4.59 -10.62 -2.73
N LEU A 54 -5.35 -9.79 -3.44
CA LEU A 54 -6.61 -10.19 -4.07
C LEU A 54 -6.43 -10.51 -5.55
N SER A 55 -5.21 -10.38 -6.04
CA SER A 55 -4.84 -10.75 -7.40
C SER A 55 -3.34 -11.01 -7.41
N ASP A 56 -2.83 -11.58 -8.49
CA ASP A 56 -1.39 -11.72 -8.64
C ASP A 56 -0.76 -10.37 -8.90
N LEU A 57 0.44 -10.19 -8.39
CA LEU A 57 1.30 -9.06 -8.70
C LEU A 57 2.60 -9.64 -9.20
N SER A 58 2.73 -9.79 -10.51
CA SER A 58 3.88 -10.48 -11.07
C SER A 58 5.16 -9.67 -10.99
N GLN A 59 5.05 -8.34 -10.92
CA GLN A 59 6.23 -7.51 -10.93
C GLN A 59 5.91 -6.15 -10.31
N ALA A 60 6.61 -5.81 -9.26
CA ALA A 60 6.45 -4.53 -8.59
C ALA A 60 7.80 -3.93 -8.27
N ARG A 61 7.84 -2.62 -8.15
CA ARG A 61 9.02 -1.92 -7.66
C ARG A 61 8.57 -1.00 -6.52
N ILE A 62 9.28 -1.07 -5.42
CA ILE A 62 9.02 -0.24 -4.25
C ILE A 62 10.21 0.68 -4.08
N ARG A 63 9.95 1.98 -3.90
CA ARG A 63 10.99 2.97 -3.67
C ARG A 63 10.83 3.56 -2.28
N LEU A 64 11.92 3.64 -1.55
CA LEU A 64 11.97 4.25 -0.23
C LEU A 64 12.37 5.72 -0.33
N PRO A 65 12.15 6.51 0.74
CA PRO A 65 12.52 7.93 0.70
C PRO A 65 13.99 8.21 0.43
N ASP A 66 14.88 7.27 0.77
CA ASP A 66 16.30 7.44 0.52
C ASP A 66 16.71 7.07 -0.90
N GLY A 67 15.75 6.71 -1.75
CA GLY A 67 16.00 6.36 -3.13
C GLY A 67 16.27 4.88 -3.38
N LYS A 68 16.40 4.08 -2.35
CA LYS A 68 16.57 2.64 -2.52
C LYS A 68 15.31 2.02 -3.11
N THR A 69 15.50 1.02 -3.94
CA THR A 69 14.39 0.32 -4.58
C THR A 69 14.49 -1.18 -4.35
N PHE A 70 13.32 -1.81 -4.30
CA PHE A 70 13.22 -3.26 -4.23
C PHE A 70 12.27 -3.72 -5.31
N GLY A 71 12.54 -4.89 -5.85
CA GLY A 71 11.59 -5.58 -6.72
C GLY A 71 10.92 -6.69 -5.96
N GLY A 72 9.83 -7.21 -6.51
CA GLY A 72 9.18 -8.35 -5.90
C GLY A 72 7.98 -8.81 -6.69
N SER A 73 7.49 -9.99 -6.31
CA SER A 73 6.27 -10.53 -6.85
C SER A 73 5.48 -11.17 -5.72
N LYS A 74 4.17 -11.18 -5.87
CA LYS A 74 3.25 -11.78 -4.92
C LYS A 74 2.15 -12.47 -5.69
N LYS A 75 1.49 -13.42 -5.06
CA LYS A 75 0.42 -14.18 -5.68
C LYS A 75 -0.89 -13.97 -4.96
N LEU A 76 -1.99 -14.18 -5.68
CA LEU A 76 -3.32 -14.18 -5.11
C LEU A 76 -3.33 -15.00 -3.83
N GLY A 77 -3.84 -14.43 -2.75
CA GLY A 77 -3.93 -15.10 -1.46
C GLY A 77 -2.73 -14.92 -0.56
N ASP A 78 -1.64 -14.36 -1.07
CA ASP A 78 -0.49 -14.09 -0.21
C ASP A 78 -0.85 -13.07 0.86
N VAL A 79 -0.29 -13.28 2.05
CA VAL A 79 -0.51 -12.41 3.20
C VAL A 79 0.85 -12.10 3.80
N PHE A 80 1.12 -10.82 4.08
CA PHE A 80 2.37 -10.47 4.72
C PHE A 80 2.21 -9.24 5.61
N TRP A 81 3.11 -9.12 6.56
CA TRP A 81 3.13 -8.04 7.54
C TRP A 81 4.19 -7.01 7.17
N SER A 82 3.89 -5.73 7.42
CA SER A 82 4.86 -4.65 7.29
C SER A 82 4.78 -3.74 8.51
N GLU A 83 5.93 -3.32 8.98
CA GLU A 83 5.99 -2.26 9.99
C GLU A 83 5.59 -0.94 9.33
N ALA A 84 5.41 0.09 10.13
CA ALA A 84 5.10 1.41 9.61
C ALA A 84 6.17 1.82 8.59
N GLU A 85 5.72 2.33 7.46
CA GLU A 85 6.65 2.63 6.36
C GLU A 85 6.15 3.77 5.49
N THR A 86 7.10 4.38 4.79
CA THR A 86 6.84 5.38 3.76
C THR A 86 7.48 4.88 2.47
N HIS A 87 6.73 4.88 1.39
CA HIS A 87 7.22 4.36 0.13
C HIS A 87 6.39 4.86 -1.06
N GLU A 88 6.89 4.59 -2.26
CA GLU A 88 6.06 4.59 -3.48
C GLU A 88 6.06 3.17 -4.02
N VAL A 89 4.96 2.78 -4.63
CA VAL A 89 4.83 1.44 -5.23
C VAL A 89 4.51 1.60 -6.70
N GLU A 90 5.24 0.88 -7.53
CA GLU A 90 5.03 0.89 -8.97
C GLU A 90 4.65 -0.51 -9.42
N ASN A 91 3.51 -0.62 -10.11
CA ASN A 91 3.04 -1.88 -10.69
C ASN A 91 3.61 -2.01 -12.08
N LEU A 92 4.58 -2.90 -12.25
CA LEU A 92 5.24 -3.13 -13.53
C LEU A 92 4.66 -4.32 -14.27
N SER A 93 3.58 -4.92 -13.75
CA SER A 93 3.03 -6.15 -14.33
C SER A 93 2.21 -5.89 -15.60
N GLY A 94 1.77 -4.67 -15.81
CA GLY A 94 0.87 -4.36 -16.92
C GLY A 94 -0.55 -4.83 -16.71
N ARG A 95 -0.88 -5.28 -15.50
CA ARG A 95 -2.20 -5.81 -15.17
C ARG A 95 -2.77 -5.09 -13.98
N HIS A 96 -4.09 -5.14 -13.85
CA HIS A 96 -4.78 -4.63 -12.68
C HIS A 96 -4.38 -5.47 -11.46
N VAL A 97 -3.98 -4.79 -10.40
CA VAL A 97 -3.59 -5.43 -9.14
C VAL A 97 -4.49 -4.92 -8.03
N ARG A 98 -4.98 -5.83 -7.20
CA ARG A 98 -5.82 -5.49 -6.06
C ARG A 98 -5.26 -6.10 -4.79
N THR A 99 -5.24 -5.31 -3.73
CA THR A 99 -4.88 -5.81 -2.40
C THR A 99 -5.79 -5.22 -1.34
N LEU A 100 -5.85 -5.87 -0.19
CA LEU A 100 -6.39 -5.26 1.02
C LEU A 100 -5.24 -4.95 1.95
N ILE A 101 -5.27 -3.77 2.54
CA ILE A 101 -4.28 -3.34 3.51
C ILE A 101 -5.00 -3.09 4.82
N VAL A 102 -4.67 -3.87 5.85
CA VAL A 102 -5.30 -3.78 7.16
C VAL A 102 -4.36 -3.02 8.07
N GLU A 103 -4.67 -1.74 8.31
CA GLU A 103 -3.85 -0.87 9.16
C GLU A 103 -4.35 -0.93 10.58
N LEU A 104 -3.49 -1.27 11.51
CA LEU A 104 -3.87 -1.38 12.91
C LEU A 104 -3.77 -0.02 13.59
N LYS A 105 -4.85 0.39 14.22
CA LYS A 105 -4.89 1.70 14.88
C LYS A 105 -4.31 1.68 16.27
N THR A 106 -4.40 0.53 16.91
CA THR A 106 -3.98 0.41 18.31
C THR A 106 -2.61 -0.19 18.48
N ALA A 107 -1.94 -0.51 17.40
CA ALA A 107 -0.59 -1.02 17.48
C ALA A 107 0.25 0.00 18.23
N GLY A 108 0.89 -0.40 19.29
CA GLY A 108 1.69 0.49 20.07
C GLY A 108 0.95 1.29 21.12
N LYS A 109 -0.33 1.07 21.24
CA LYS A 109 -1.12 1.76 22.26
C LYS A 109 -1.15 1.01 23.58
N ALA A 110 -0.54 -0.03 23.64
CA ALA A 110 -0.58 -0.94 24.78
C ALA A 110 -0.87 -0.28 26.11
#